data_7aa77e4fb668a37b8d4986e0ba3f8837
#
_entry.id   7aa77e4fb668a37b8d4986e0ba3f8837
#
_cell.length_a   1.000
_cell.length_b   1.000
_cell.length_c   1.000
_cell.angle_alpha   90.00
_cell.angle_beta   90.00
_cell.angle_gamma   90.00
#
_symmetry.space_group_name_H-M   'P 1'
#
loop_
_entity.id
_entity.type
_entity.pdbx_description
1 polymer ?
#
loop_
_entity_poly.entity_id
_entity_poly.type
_entity_poly.pdbx_seq_one_letter_code
_entity_poly.pdbx_strand_id
1 'polypeptide(L)'
;MGQTTTKEMTPETFREAYGFDPIHIIDLKALMGDASDNIPGVKGIGEKTAMDLIQRYQSVAAIYEHLDGVEAKPAVLKKLAEGADQAKLSYDLATIHTDAPIDFTPEANIRQEPNVSELYQLFLKLEFNKLIDKLGLKAPQGEVQQQEEFTGTCTSEDVTGRARAEELLELWRTKDSVDVLALPSLDVVVVEHWENERDSHAAILRADRLEGYNDVIKALFTPDIKKNTHDVKTLLSRLLDEGIEGGGFVFDTAIAAYLLAPTDGGYELETLGMRWFNHEYPKAKETYLAPDAFTPLSDQAAVLGAFLSHCALIGALKEAMAPRLAELGMDKLYYEVELPLCPVLAEMEHLGMLVDRGALTAFGTMLDERIKADEALIYELAGESFNINSTQQFGHILFDKLGLPPVKKTKTGYSTNAEVLEKLKGKHPIVEAVLDYRQLAKLKSTYVDGLTKVIAPDGRIHTSFQNTVTATGRLSSTEPNLQNIPVRTELGAELRKMFVAPAGKMLV
;
A
#
# COMPACT_ATOMS: atom_id res chain seq x y z
N MET A 1 21.12 11.83 14.20
CA MET A 1 21.72 11.78 12.85
C MET A 1 23.22 11.77 13.04
N GLY A 2 23.89 10.63 12.83
CA GLY A 2 25.33 10.57 12.88
C GLY A 2 25.92 11.33 11.69
N GLN A 3 26.82 12.26 11.92
CA GLN A 3 27.61 12.89 10.86
C GLN A 3 28.45 11.79 10.20
N THR A 4 28.14 11.48 8.95
CA THR A 4 29.03 10.69 8.09
C THR A 4 30.18 11.63 7.68
N THR A 5 31.33 11.49 8.33
CA THR A 5 32.55 12.20 7.90
C THR A 5 33.06 11.47 6.64
N THR A 6 33.02 12.15 5.51
CA THR A 6 33.68 11.67 4.29
C THR A 6 35.18 11.87 4.47
N LYS A 7 35.95 10.79 4.37
CA LYS A 7 37.42 10.82 4.38
C LYS A 7 37.91 10.71 2.94
N GLU A 8 38.65 11.70 2.48
CA GLU A 8 39.31 11.64 1.20
C GLU A 8 40.50 10.66 1.27
N MET A 9 40.57 9.74 0.34
CA MET A 9 41.62 8.71 0.27
C MET A 9 42.43 8.90 -0.99
N THR A 10 43.63 9.50 -0.87
CA THR A 10 44.62 9.60 -1.94
C THR A 10 45.47 8.34 -1.97
N PRO A 11 46.23 8.05 -3.06
CA PRO A 11 47.17 6.92 -3.10
C PRO A 11 48.17 6.93 -1.92
N GLU A 12 48.60 8.10 -1.48
CA GLU A 12 49.54 8.27 -0.38
C GLU A 12 48.86 7.88 0.96
N THR A 13 47.68 8.44 1.25
CA THR A 13 46.96 8.11 2.48
C THR A 13 46.48 6.68 2.51
N PHE A 14 46.25 6.06 1.33
CA PHE A 14 45.96 4.64 1.21
C PHE A 14 47.16 3.77 1.60
N ARG A 15 48.38 4.07 1.04
CA ARG A 15 49.61 3.35 1.41
C ARG A 15 49.93 3.47 2.91
N GLU A 16 49.75 4.65 3.47
CA GLU A 16 49.92 4.85 4.92
C GLU A 16 48.95 4.02 5.75
N ALA A 17 47.72 3.88 5.30
CA ALA A 17 46.69 3.15 6.03
C ALA A 17 46.78 1.63 5.87
N TYR A 18 47.13 1.14 4.68
CA TYR A 18 47.06 -0.27 4.30
C TYR A 18 48.45 -0.93 4.10
N GLY A 19 49.51 -0.17 3.88
CA GLY A 19 50.88 -0.68 3.72
C GLY A 19 51.21 -1.24 2.32
N PHE A 20 50.34 -1.00 1.33
CA PHE A 20 50.56 -1.39 -0.08
C PHE A 20 49.83 -0.41 -1.02
N ASP A 21 50.13 -0.50 -2.33
CA ASP A 21 49.52 0.36 -3.33
C ASP A 21 48.02 0.06 -3.55
N PRO A 22 47.20 1.05 -3.91
CA PRO A 22 45.78 0.86 -4.14
C PRO A 22 45.42 -0.25 -5.15
N ILE A 23 46.31 -0.50 -6.16
CA ILE A 23 46.09 -1.55 -7.15
C ILE A 23 45.99 -2.95 -6.50
N HIS A 24 46.70 -3.18 -5.39
CA HIS A 24 46.74 -4.46 -4.69
C HIS A 24 45.50 -4.74 -3.84
N ILE A 25 44.45 -3.85 -3.90
CA ILE A 25 43.15 -4.18 -3.33
C ILE A 25 42.52 -5.37 -4.07
N ILE A 26 42.83 -5.52 -5.36
CA ILE A 26 42.43 -6.67 -6.17
C ILE A 26 43.03 -7.96 -5.59
N ASP A 27 44.34 -7.94 -5.28
CA ASP A 27 45.04 -9.05 -4.66
C ASP A 27 44.48 -9.39 -3.27
N LEU A 28 44.18 -8.37 -2.48
CA LEU A 28 43.54 -8.56 -1.18
C LEU A 28 42.16 -9.25 -1.31
N LYS A 29 41.32 -8.77 -2.20
CA LYS A 29 39.98 -9.37 -2.49
C LYS A 29 40.13 -10.79 -3.08
N ALA A 30 41.17 -11.05 -3.88
CA ALA A 30 41.45 -12.38 -4.41
C ALA A 30 41.71 -13.41 -3.30
N LEU A 31 42.33 -13.02 -2.20
CA LEU A 31 42.61 -13.91 -1.06
C LEU A 31 41.43 -13.98 -0.09
N MET A 32 40.91 -12.85 0.36
CA MET A 32 39.88 -12.83 1.43
C MET A 32 38.46 -12.99 0.91
N GLY A 33 38.22 -12.74 -0.40
CA GLY A 33 36.91 -12.63 -0.98
C GLY A 33 36.22 -11.29 -0.67
N ASP A 34 35.04 -11.10 -1.28
CA ASP A 34 34.13 -9.99 -0.99
C ASP A 34 32.69 -10.48 -1.01
N ALA A 35 32.06 -10.51 0.15
CA ALA A 35 30.70 -11.00 0.28
C ALA A 35 29.66 -10.06 -0.36
N SER A 36 29.98 -8.76 -0.52
CA SER A 36 29.06 -7.80 -1.16
C SER A 36 28.98 -8.01 -2.66
N ASP A 37 30.09 -8.42 -3.27
CA ASP A 37 30.22 -8.66 -4.71
C ASP A 37 30.20 -10.17 -5.07
N ASN A 38 29.94 -11.02 -4.06
CA ASN A 38 29.93 -12.48 -4.21
C ASN A 38 31.27 -13.07 -4.76
N ILE A 39 32.38 -12.43 -4.41
CA ILE A 39 33.71 -12.92 -4.74
C ILE A 39 34.15 -13.94 -3.68
N PRO A 40 34.45 -15.22 -4.07
CA PRO A 40 34.60 -16.29 -3.08
C PRO A 40 35.86 -16.19 -2.23
N GLY A 41 36.98 -15.68 -2.74
CA GLY A 41 38.24 -15.72 -2.07
C GLY A 41 38.78 -17.13 -1.82
N VAL A 42 39.87 -17.26 -1.06
CA VAL A 42 40.44 -18.54 -0.62
C VAL A 42 39.75 -18.97 0.68
N LYS A 43 39.12 -20.13 0.67
CA LYS A 43 38.37 -20.66 1.82
C LYS A 43 39.21 -20.70 3.12
N GLY A 44 38.77 -19.91 4.11
CA GLY A 44 39.41 -19.85 5.42
C GLY A 44 40.64 -18.92 5.49
N ILE A 45 40.88 -18.11 4.47
CA ILE A 45 41.77 -16.94 4.52
C ILE A 45 40.86 -15.73 4.78
N GLY A 46 40.97 -15.11 5.94
CA GLY A 46 40.23 -13.91 6.27
C GLY A 46 41.10 -12.65 6.11
N GLU A 47 40.44 -11.48 6.29
CA GLU A 47 41.04 -10.16 6.08
C GLU A 47 42.40 -9.99 6.73
N LYS A 48 42.58 -10.34 8.01
CA LYS A 48 43.85 -10.18 8.71
C LYS A 48 44.99 -10.99 8.07
N THR A 49 44.73 -12.21 7.63
CA THR A 49 45.74 -13.07 7.00
C THR A 49 46.04 -12.61 5.60
N ALA A 50 45.00 -12.24 4.83
CA ALA A 50 45.17 -11.69 3.50
C ALA A 50 45.95 -10.36 3.53
N MET A 51 45.61 -9.47 4.44
CA MET A 51 46.31 -8.20 4.64
C MET A 51 47.80 -8.40 4.95
N ASP A 52 48.17 -9.27 5.89
CA ASP A 52 49.55 -9.59 6.25
C ASP A 52 50.33 -10.16 5.06
N LEU A 53 49.71 -11.03 4.26
CA LEU A 53 50.34 -11.59 3.08
C LEU A 53 50.56 -10.53 1.98
N ILE A 54 49.57 -9.68 1.69
CA ILE A 54 49.71 -8.65 0.66
C ILE A 54 50.70 -7.55 1.07
N GLN A 55 50.72 -7.18 2.35
CA GLN A 55 51.74 -6.23 2.85
C GLN A 55 53.15 -6.74 2.67
N ARG A 56 53.40 -8.05 2.82
CA ARG A 56 54.72 -8.66 2.69
C ARG A 56 55.10 -9.04 1.28
N TYR A 57 54.17 -9.57 0.52
CA TYR A 57 54.45 -10.16 -0.81
C TYR A 57 53.89 -9.34 -1.97
N GLN A 58 53.11 -8.28 -1.68
CA GLN A 58 52.50 -7.29 -2.58
C GLN A 58 51.44 -7.86 -3.51
N SER A 59 51.55 -9.06 -4.06
CA SER A 59 50.59 -9.61 -5.01
C SER A 59 50.30 -11.10 -4.80
N VAL A 60 49.12 -11.52 -5.20
CA VAL A 60 48.72 -12.93 -5.24
C VAL A 60 49.63 -13.72 -6.17
N ALA A 61 50.05 -13.14 -7.29
CA ALA A 61 51.01 -13.77 -8.22
C ALA A 61 52.32 -14.12 -7.51
N ALA A 62 52.92 -13.16 -6.78
CA ALA A 62 54.19 -13.39 -6.07
C ALA A 62 54.04 -14.44 -4.96
N ILE A 63 52.91 -14.51 -4.30
CA ILE A 63 52.62 -15.53 -3.27
C ILE A 63 52.60 -16.93 -3.87
N TYR A 64 51.93 -17.11 -5.03
CA TYR A 64 51.79 -18.42 -5.65
C TYR A 64 53.03 -18.84 -6.48
N GLU A 65 53.84 -17.89 -6.98
CA GLU A 65 55.11 -18.19 -7.66
C GLU A 65 56.14 -18.81 -6.71
N HIS A 66 56.13 -18.41 -5.45
CA HIS A 66 57.09 -18.87 -4.43
C HIS A 66 56.40 -19.40 -3.18
N LEU A 67 55.32 -20.18 -3.33
CA LEU A 67 54.47 -20.63 -2.22
C LEU A 67 55.24 -21.37 -1.12
N ASP A 68 56.28 -22.16 -1.49
CA ASP A 68 57.11 -22.89 -0.52
C ASP A 68 58.01 -21.95 0.32
N GLY A 69 58.26 -20.74 -0.17
CA GLY A 69 59.06 -19.71 0.50
C GLY A 69 58.21 -18.69 1.29
N VAL A 70 56.88 -18.83 1.27
CA VAL A 70 55.99 -17.92 2.00
C VAL A 70 56.06 -18.19 3.49
N GLU A 71 56.47 -17.21 4.26
CA GLU A 71 56.47 -17.27 5.73
C GLU A 71 55.05 -17.16 6.30
N ALA A 72 54.40 -18.29 6.44
CA ALA A 72 53.05 -18.36 7.05
C ALA A 72 52.91 -19.68 7.84
N LYS A 73 51.83 -19.74 8.67
CA LYS A 73 51.53 -20.97 9.40
C LYS A 73 51.23 -22.13 8.45
N PRO A 74 51.64 -23.37 8.74
CA PRO A 74 51.42 -24.51 7.86
C PRO A 74 49.95 -24.69 7.42
N ALA A 75 49.01 -24.38 8.28
CA ALA A 75 47.58 -24.41 7.96
C ALA A 75 47.17 -23.33 6.94
N VAL A 76 47.85 -22.18 6.89
CA VAL A 76 47.62 -21.12 5.88
C VAL A 76 48.17 -21.52 4.56
N LEU A 77 49.42 -22.05 4.51
CA LEU A 77 50.05 -22.55 3.30
C LEU A 77 49.23 -23.65 2.63
N LYS A 78 48.72 -24.59 3.42
CA LYS A 78 47.81 -25.64 2.94
C LYS A 78 46.54 -25.04 2.28
N LYS A 79 45.92 -24.06 2.91
CA LYS A 79 44.72 -23.41 2.36
C LYS A 79 45.02 -22.62 1.07
N LEU A 80 46.13 -21.94 1.01
CA LEU A 80 46.57 -21.25 -0.21
C LEU A 80 46.79 -22.26 -1.34
N ALA A 81 47.49 -23.37 -1.07
CA ALA A 81 47.74 -24.42 -2.09
C ALA A 81 46.41 -25.04 -2.57
N GLU A 82 45.49 -25.38 -1.68
CA GLU A 82 44.20 -25.96 -2.04
C GLU A 82 43.24 -24.94 -2.73
N GLY A 83 43.43 -23.64 -2.47
CA GLY A 83 42.59 -22.58 -2.98
C GLY A 83 43.14 -21.78 -4.17
N ALA A 84 44.22 -22.25 -4.84
CA ALA A 84 44.87 -21.52 -5.93
C ALA A 84 43.93 -21.13 -7.07
N ASP A 85 43.06 -22.05 -7.51
CA ASP A 85 42.09 -21.79 -8.57
C ASP A 85 41.05 -20.75 -8.14
N GLN A 86 40.62 -20.80 -6.87
CA GLN A 86 39.67 -19.82 -6.31
C GLN A 86 40.32 -18.44 -6.18
N ALA A 87 41.58 -18.35 -5.80
CA ALA A 87 42.30 -17.09 -5.77
C ALA A 87 42.40 -16.46 -7.15
N LYS A 88 42.71 -17.27 -8.17
CA LYS A 88 42.78 -16.82 -9.58
C LYS A 88 41.41 -16.33 -10.07
N LEU A 89 40.35 -17.09 -9.85
CA LEU A 89 39.00 -16.71 -10.20
C LEU A 89 38.60 -15.41 -9.49
N SER A 90 38.91 -15.31 -8.19
CA SER A 90 38.59 -14.13 -7.39
C SER A 90 39.35 -12.89 -7.81
N TYR A 91 40.61 -13.05 -8.25
CA TYR A 91 41.41 -11.99 -8.83
C TYR A 91 40.77 -11.45 -10.11
N ASP A 92 40.38 -12.35 -11.03
CA ASP A 92 39.71 -11.99 -12.27
C ASP A 92 38.37 -11.26 -12.01
N LEU A 93 37.54 -11.78 -11.09
CA LEU A 93 36.29 -11.16 -10.71
C LEU A 93 36.45 -9.78 -10.01
N ALA A 94 37.56 -9.59 -9.27
CA ALA A 94 37.85 -8.31 -8.60
C ALA A 94 38.49 -7.28 -9.55
N THR A 95 38.95 -7.70 -10.70
CA THR A 95 39.62 -6.84 -11.69
C THR A 95 38.57 -6.13 -12.54
N ILE A 96 38.69 -4.80 -12.63
CA ILE A 96 37.83 -3.99 -13.51
C ILE A 96 38.32 -4.16 -14.95
N HIS A 97 37.48 -4.72 -15.81
CA HIS A 97 37.75 -4.80 -17.24
C HIS A 97 37.48 -3.46 -17.92
N THR A 98 38.55 -2.83 -18.45
CA THR A 98 38.47 -1.52 -19.13
C THR A 98 38.22 -1.63 -20.62
N ASP A 99 38.20 -2.84 -21.14
CA ASP A 99 38.03 -3.21 -22.55
C ASP A 99 36.67 -3.84 -22.84
N ALA A 100 35.71 -3.65 -21.93
CA ALA A 100 34.33 -4.11 -22.13
C ALA A 100 33.77 -3.56 -23.47
N PRO A 101 33.09 -4.42 -24.27
CA PRO A 101 32.57 -4.01 -25.59
C PRO A 101 31.33 -3.13 -25.44
N ILE A 102 31.52 -1.88 -25.00
CA ILE A 102 30.50 -0.86 -24.88
C ILE A 102 30.72 0.22 -25.94
N ASP A 103 29.64 0.64 -26.60
CA ASP A 103 29.65 1.78 -27.49
C ASP A 103 29.47 3.06 -26.69
N PHE A 104 30.57 3.60 -26.16
CA PHE A 104 30.60 4.77 -25.31
C PHE A 104 31.67 5.76 -25.78
N THR A 105 31.22 6.99 -26.05
CA THR A 105 32.12 8.12 -26.23
C THR A 105 31.74 9.23 -25.22
N PRO A 106 32.73 9.85 -24.54
CA PRO A 106 32.45 10.95 -23.61
C PRO A 106 31.63 12.08 -24.25
N GLU A 107 31.92 12.39 -25.52
CA GLU A 107 31.31 13.46 -26.30
C GLU A 107 29.80 13.18 -26.55
N ALA A 108 29.44 11.92 -26.82
CA ALA A 108 28.05 11.51 -27.00
C ALA A 108 27.25 11.49 -25.68
N ASN A 109 27.94 11.48 -24.53
CA ASN A 109 27.35 11.42 -23.21
C ASN A 109 27.43 12.74 -22.41
N ILE A 110 27.69 13.84 -23.08
CA ILE A 110 27.61 15.18 -22.48
C ILE A 110 26.16 15.44 -22.06
N ARG A 111 25.96 15.83 -20.79
CA ARG A 111 24.65 16.18 -20.25
C ARG A 111 23.98 17.23 -21.11
N GLN A 112 22.83 16.88 -21.64
CA GLN A 112 21.96 17.80 -22.38
C GLN A 112 20.89 18.37 -21.47
N GLU A 113 20.28 19.47 -21.89
CA GLU A 113 19.11 19.99 -21.23
C GLU A 113 17.99 18.94 -21.30
N PRO A 114 17.28 18.70 -20.19
CA PRO A 114 16.22 17.71 -20.17
C PRO A 114 15.07 18.12 -21.11
N ASN A 115 14.45 17.17 -21.77
CA ASN A 115 13.15 17.39 -22.40
C ASN A 115 12.10 17.56 -21.30
N VAL A 116 11.85 18.82 -20.94
CA VAL A 116 10.96 19.18 -19.82
C VAL A 116 9.55 18.64 -20.02
N SER A 117 9.06 18.62 -21.26
CA SER A 117 7.72 18.12 -21.60
C SER A 117 7.59 16.60 -21.35
N GLU A 118 8.51 15.81 -21.90
CA GLU A 118 8.52 14.36 -21.70
C GLU A 118 8.79 13.99 -20.24
N LEU A 119 9.68 14.73 -19.57
CA LEU A 119 9.99 14.51 -18.16
C LEU A 119 8.78 14.79 -17.26
N TYR A 120 8.03 15.86 -17.55
CA TYR A 120 6.79 16.20 -16.85
C TYR A 120 5.76 15.06 -17.01
N GLN A 121 5.52 14.61 -18.25
CA GLN A 121 4.58 13.53 -18.54
C GLN A 121 5.01 12.21 -17.89
N LEU A 122 6.31 11.88 -17.94
CA LEU A 122 6.84 10.69 -17.28
C LEU A 122 6.64 10.74 -15.76
N PHE A 123 6.88 11.89 -15.15
CA PHE A 123 6.70 12.05 -13.69
C PHE A 123 5.23 12.00 -13.27
N LEU A 124 4.32 12.53 -14.08
CA LEU A 124 2.88 12.37 -13.87
C LEU A 124 2.49 10.90 -13.94
N LYS A 125 2.92 10.18 -14.98
CA LYS A 125 2.66 8.75 -15.15
C LYS A 125 3.22 7.91 -14.00
N LEU A 126 4.35 8.30 -13.40
CA LEU A 126 4.98 7.66 -12.26
C LEU A 126 4.49 8.21 -10.90
N GLU A 127 3.54 9.14 -10.89
CA GLU A 127 3.00 9.81 -9.69
C GLU A 127 4.09 10.50 -8.83
N PHE A 128 5.16 10.98 -9.46
CA PHE A 128 6.27 11.67 -8.81
C PHE A 128 6.01 13.15 -8.60
N ASN A 129 4.84 13.52 -8.09
CA ASN A 129 4.39 14.91 -7.89
C ASN A 129 5.42 15.77 -7.12
N LYS A 130 6.02 15.20 -6.05
CA LYS A 130 7.08 15.90 -5.29
C LYS A 130 8.33 16.22 -6.11
N LEU A 131 8.63 15.44 -7.15
CA LEU A 131 9.75 15.72 -8.05
C LEU A 131 9.38 16.80 -9.07
N ILE A 132 8.13 16.80 -9.56
CA ILE A 132 7.59 17.88 -10.41
C ILE A 132 7.75 19.22 -9.69
N ASP A 133 7.26 19.32 -8.45
CA ASP A 133 7.36 20.53 -7.63
C ASP A 133 8.82 20.93 -7.36
N LYS A 134 9.64 19.95 -6.94
CA LYS A 134 11.05 20.20 -6.59
C LYS A 134 11.89 20.67 -7.77
N LEU A 135 11.59 20.19 -8.97
CA LEU A 135 12.29 20.59 -10.19
C LEU A 135 11.64 21.77 -10.90
N GLY A 136 10.51 22.28 -10.38
CA GLY A 136 9.77 23.40 -10.94
C GLY A 136 9.27 23.13 -12.36
N LEU A 137 8.97 21.86 -12.67
CA LEU A 137 8.46 21.46 -13.97
C LEU A 137 7.05 22.01 -14.12
N LYS A 138 6.78 22.62 -15.26
CA LYS A 138 5.46 23.15 -15.61
C LYS A 138 4.85 22.27 -16.70
N ALA A 139 3.53 22.15 -16.67
CA ALA A 139 2.80 21.54 -17.78
C ALA A 139 3.23 22.18 -19.10
N PRO A 140 3.49 21.42 -20.16
CA PRO A 140 3.89 21.95 -21.46
C PRO A 140 2.86 22.98 -21.93
N GLN A 141 3.29 24.20 -22.15
CA GLN A 141 2.48 25.22 -22.82
C GLN A 141 2.64 25.03 -24.34
N GLY A 142 1.67 24.38 -24.95
CA GLY A 142 1.61 24.26 -26.41
C GLY A 142 2.19 22.96 -26.94
N GLU A 143 1.36 22.30 -27.69
CA GLU A 143 1.39 20.98 -28.30
C GLU A 143 0.88 19.87 -27.39
N VAL A 144 -0.41 19.93 -27.06
CA VAL A 144 -1.24 18.74 -27.02
C VAL A 144 -0.98 18.03 -28.37
N GLN A 145 -0.16 16.97 -28.36
CA GLN A 145 -0.28 16.00 -29.46
C GLN A 145 -1.77 15.70 -29.50
N GLN A 146 -2.39 16.04 -30.59
CA GLN A 146 -3.72 15.63 -30.97
C GLN A 146 -3.74 14.08 -30.97
N GLN A 147 -3.87 13.48 -29.77
CA GLN A 147 -4.72 12.32 -29.67
C GLN A 147 -6.06 12.86 -30.13
N GLU A 148 -6.68 12.17 -31.05
CA GLU A 148 -7.96 12.56 -31.67
C GLU A 148 -8.78 13.25 -30.59
N GLU A 149 -8.87 14.58 -30.70
CA GLU A 149 -9.74 15.35 -29.82
C GLU A 149 -11.06 14.61 -29.91
N PHE A 150 -11.54 14.21 -28.75
CA PHE A 150 -12.90 13.73 -28.64
C PHE A 150 -13.78 14.89 -29.17
N THR A 151 -13.97 14.92 -30.48
CA THR A 151 -14.60 16.02 -31.20
C THR A 151 -16.12 16.02 -31.03
N GLY A 152 -16.59 15.30 -30.01
CA GLY A 152 -17.98 15.27 -29.60
C GLY A 152 -18.34 16.48 -28.74
N THR A 153 -19.58 16.85 -28.78
CA THR A 153 -20.13 17.92 -27.94
C THR A 153 -20.81 17.29 -26.73
N CYS A 154 -20.32 17.59 -25.53
CA CYS A 154 -21.08 17.29 -24.31
C CYS A 154 -21.94 18.50 -23.95
N THR A 155 -23.27 18.32 -24.01
CA THR A 155 -24.22 19.31 -23.51
C THR A 155 -24.62 18.96 -22.08
N SER A 156 -24.95 19.95 -21.25
CA SER A 156 -25.44 19.68 -19.89
C SER A 156 -26.64 20.52 -19.55
N GLU A 157 -27.54 19.96 -18.75
CA GLU A 157 -28.68 20.68 -18.19
C GLU A 157 -28.81 20.47 -16.67
N ASP A 158 -29.18 21.52 -15.95
CA ASP A 158 -29.59 21.45 -14.54
C ASP A 158 -31.10 21.18 -14.49
N VAL A 159 -31.49 19.97 -14.16
CA VAL A 159 -32.88 19.52 -14.20
C VAL A 159 -33.62 20.01 -12.97
N THR A 160 -34.60 20.92 -13.17
CA THR A 160 -35.37 21.50 -12.07
C THR A 160 -36.83 21.03 -12.02
N GLY A 161 -37.39 20.70 -13.20
CA GLY A 161 -38.79 20.29 -13.32
C GLY A 161 -38.96 18.77 -13.29
N ARG A 162 -39.96 18.30 -12.52
CA ARG A 162 -40.29 16.86 -12.41
C ARG A 162 -40.64 16.23 -13.77
N ALA A 163 -41.41 16.92 -14.59
CA ALA A 163 -41.80 16.41 -15.95
C ALA A 163 -40.56 16.13 -16.81
N ARG A 164 -39.56 17.02 -16.78
CA ARG A 164 -38.30 16.82 -17.50
C ARG A 164 -37.52 15.64 -16.97
N ALA A 165 -37.46 15.47 -15.65
CA ALA A 165 -36.81 14.32 -15.04
C ALA A 165 -37.49 12.99 -15.44
N GLU A 166 -38.81 12.96 -15.48
CA GLU A 166 -39.57 11.78 -15.93
C GLU A 166 -39.32 11.46 -17.41
N GLU A 167 -39.24 12.45 -18.29
CA GLU A 167 -38.82 12.25 -19.69
C GLU A 167 -37.44 11.64 -19.81
N LEU A 168 -36.47 12.11 -18.99
CA LEU A 168 -35.12 11.58 -19.01
C LEU A 168 -35.07 10.15 -18.45
N LEU A 169 -35.82 9.83 -17.40
CA LEU A 169 -35.94 8.47 -16.89
C LEU A 169 -36.47 7.50 -17.96
N GLU A 170 -37.51 7.89 -18.71
CA GLU A 170 -38.02 7.07 -19.82
C GLU A 170 -36.95 6.91 -20.93
N LEU A 171 -36.25 7.98 -21.30
CA LEU A 171 -35.15 7.93 -22.26
C LEU A 171 -34.04 6.95 -21.78
N TRP A 172 -33.60 7.06 -20.53
CA TRP A 172 -32.51 6.23 -20.00
C TRP A 172 -32.87 4.75 -19.96
N ARG A 173 -34.15 4.38 -19.79
CA ARG A 173 -34.61 2.99 -19.88
C ARG A 173 -34.42 2.42 -21.28
N THR A 174 -34.37 3.26 -22.31
CA THR A 174 -34.19 2.83 -23.71
C THR A 174 -32.73 2.70 -24.12
N LYS A 175 -31.80 3.24 -23.32
CA LYS A 175 -30.35 3.22 -23.60
C LYS A 175 -29.74 1.88 -23.19
N ASP A 176 -28.67 1.47 -23.86
CA ASP A 176 -27.88 0.28 -23.47
C ASP A 176 -27.28 0.43 -22.08
N SER A 177 -26.81 1.61 -21.76
CA SER A 177 -26.43 2.05 -20.41
C SER A 177 -26.26 3.58 -20.37
N VAL A 178 -26.24 4.14 -19.16
CA VAL A 178 -25.92 5.54 -18.88
C VAL A 178 -24.76 5.60 -17.87
N ASP A 179 -23.99 6.67 -17.93
CA ASP A 179 -22.89 6.90 -16.99
C ASP A 179 -23.40 7.71 -15.80
N VAL A 180 -23.15 7.26 -14.59
CA VAL A 180 -23.70 7.86 -13.37
C VAL A 180 -22.58 8.13 -12.38
N LEU A 181 -22.50 9.36 -11.91
CA LEU A 181 -21.66 9.77 -10.79
C LEU A 181 -22.51 10.49 -9.76
N ALA A 182 -22.45 10.04 -8.51
CA ALA A 182 -23.20 10.62 -7.39
C ALA A 182 -22.25 11.12 -6.30
N LEU A 183 -22.60 12.20 -5.62
CA LEU A 183 -21.93 12.56 -4.37
C LEU A 183 -22.23 11.54 -3.27
N PRO A 184 -21.32 11.37 -2.29
CA PRO A 184 -21.57 10.49 -1.14
C PRO A 184 -22.81 10.85 -0.31
N SER A 185 -23.24 12.12 -0.36
CA SER A 185 -24.48 12.63 0.27
C SER A 185 -25.74 12.33 -0.55
N LEU A 186 -25.59 11.87 -1.78
CA LEU A 186 -26.67 11.66 -2.76
C LEU A 186 -27.52 12.91 -3.05
N ASP A 187 -27.07 14.10 -2.71
CA ASP A 187 -27.80 15.36 -2.96
C ASP A 187 -27.48 15.97 -4.33
N VAL A 188 -26.43 15.50 -5.00
CA VAL A 188 -26.11 15.80 -6.40
C VAL A 188 -25.74 14.52 -7.12
N VAL A 189 -26.44 14.27 -8.23
CA VAL A 189 -26.20 13.14 -9.12
C VAL A 189 -26.10 13.66 -10.56
N VAL A 190 -25.08 13.24 -11.29
CA VAL A 190 -24.95 13.48 -12.72
C VAL A 190 -25.22 12.18 -13.45
N VAL A 191 -26.03 12.26 -14.49
CA VAL A 191 -26.32 11.15 -15.41
C VAL A 191 -25.99 11.58 -16.81
N GLU A 192 -25.04 10.91 -17.43
CA GLU A 192 -24.66 11.18 -18.82
C GLU A 192 -25.10 10.03 -19.72
N HIS A 193 -25.60 10.37 -20.89
CA HIS A 193 -25.96 9.40 -21.92
C HIS A 193 -25.49 9.87 -23.29
N TRP A 194 -25.12 8.92 -24.13
CA TRP A 194 -24.71 9.17 -25.48
C TRP A 194 -25.95 9.34 -26.40
N GLU A 195 -26.01 10.44 -27.13
CA GLU A 195 -27.01 10.67 -28.18
C GLU A 195 -26.62 9.97 -29.48
N ASN A 196 -25.32 9.97 -29.80
CA ASN A 196 -24.72 9.29 -30.92
C ASN A 196 -23.26 8.94 -30.60
N GLU A 197 -22.44 8.51 -31.56
CA GLU A 197 -21.03 8.12 -31.37
C GLU A 197 -20.12 9.27 -30.94
N ARG A 198 -20.58 10.53 -31.02
CA ARG A 198 -19.75 11.71 -30.71
C ARG A 198 -20.35 12.63 -29.66
N ASP A 199 -21.66 12.72 -29.60
CA ASP A 199 -22.33 13.69 -28.76
C ASP A 199 -22.97 13.02 -27.54
N SER A 200 -22.78 13.62 -26.36
CA SER A 200 -23.40 13.18 -25.11
C SER A 200 -24.21 14.31 -24.49
N HIS A 201 -25.12 13.91 -23.62
CA HIS A 201 -25.90 14.82 -22.79
C HIS A 201 -25.86 14.42 -21.34
N ALA A 202 -25.50 15.38 -20.48
CA ALA A 202 -25.40 15.20 -19.03
C ALA A 202 -26.52 15.95 -18.30
N ALA A 203 -27.33 15.21 -17.55
CA ALA A 203 -28.34 15.77 -16.68
C ALA A 203 -27.80 15.89 -15.26
N ILE A 204 -27.90 17.07 -14.66
CA ILE A 204 -27.51 17.36 -13.29
C ILE A 204 -28.77 17.34 -12.43
N LEU A 205 -28.86 16.39 -11.52
CA LEU A 205 -29.97 16.23 -10.57
C LEU A 205 -29.52 16.71 -9.21
N ARG A 206 -30.18 17.74 -8.67
CA ARG A 206 -29.81 18.35 -7.39
C ARG A 206 -31.00 18.38 -6.43
N ALA A 207 -30.77 17.93 -5.19
CA ALA A 207 -31.80 17.87 -4.16
C ALA A 207 -32.39 19.24 -3.80
N ASP A 208 -31.59 20.32 -3.91
CA ASP A 208 -32.00 21.68 -3.62
C ASP A 208 -32.77 22.36 -4.78
N ARG A 209 -32.88 21.73 -5.97
CA ARG A 209 -33.46 22.35 -7.18
C ARG A 209 -34.51 21.51 -7.85
N LEU A 210 -34.37 20.19 -7.86
CA LEU A 210 -35.26 19.30 -8.59
C LEU A 210 -36.53 19.00 -7.77
N GLU A 211 -37.70 19.34 -8.32
CA GLU A 211 -38.96 18.96 -7.75
C GLU A 211 -39.14 17.43 -7.71
N GLY A 212 -39.43 16.88 -6.52
CA GLY A 212 -39.62 15.43 -6.36
C GLY A 212 -38.31 14.63 -6.43
N TYR A 213 -37.19 15.24 -6.09
CA TYR A 213 -35.82 14.65 -6.18
C TYR A 213 -35.75 13.21 -5.70
N ASN A 214 -36.26 12.91 -4.49
CA ASN A 214 -36.18 11.57 -3.90
C ASN A 214 -36.88 10.50 -4.74
N ASP A 215 -38.02 10.83 -5.36
CA ASP A 215 -38.74 9.90 -6.23
C ASP A 215 -37.95 9.65 -7.53
N VAL A 216 -37.33 10.71 -8.08
CA VAL A 216 -36.50 10.62 -9.29
C VAL A 216 -35.25 9.78 -9.02
N ILE A 217 -34.59 9.99 -7.90
CA ILE A 217 -33.40 9.19 -7.51
C ILE A 217 -33.78 7.72 -7.29
N LYS A 218 -34.88 7.44 -6.62
CA LYS A 218 -35.38 6.06 -6.49
C LYS A 218 -35.67 5.42 -7.85
N ALA A 219 -36.28 6.15 -8.77
CA ALA A 219 -36.54 5.66 -10.13
C ALA A 219 -35.27 5.49 -10.97
N LEU A 220 -34.27 6.37 -10.82
CA LEU A 220 -32.97 6.25 -11.49
C LEU A 220 -32.23 4.96 -11.11
N PHE A 221 -32.24 4.62 -9.81
CA PHE A 221 -31.49 3.48 -9.31
C PHE A 221 -32.24 2.14 -9.36
N THR A 222 -33.38 2.10 -10.05
CA THR A 222 -34.07 0.82 -10.33
C THR A 222 -33.29 -0.04 -11.33
N PRO A 223 -33.44 -1.38 -11.35
CA PRO A 223 -32.70 -2.28 -12.24
C PRO A 223 -33.00 -2.10 -13.74
N ASP A 224 -34.10 -1.49 -14.11
CA ASP A 224 -34.53 -1.27 -15.51
C ASP A 224 -33.73 -0.18 -16.24
N ILE A 225 -33.05 0.71 -15.51
CA ILE A 225 -32.04 1.61 -16.07
C ILE A 225 -30.67 0.99 -15.86
N LYS A 226 -29.94 0.69 -16.93
CA LYS A 226 -28.59 0.16 -16.86
C LYS A 226 -27.58 1.27 -16.68
N LYS A 227 -26.69 1.13 -15.70
CA LYS A 227 -25.75 2.16 -15.26
C LYS A 227 -24.32 1.69 -15.25
N ASN A 228 -23.41 2.53 -15.75
CA ASN A 228 -21.99 2.45 -15.50
C ASN A 228 -21.65 3.45 -14.40
N THR A 229 -20.73 3.12 -13.52
CA THR A 229 -20.31 4.04 -12.46
C THR A 229 -18.87 3.74 -12.02
N HIS A 230 -18.45 4.43 -10.99
CA HIS A 230 -17.19 4.22 -10.31
C HIS A 230 -17.46 3.88 -8.84
N ASP A 231 -16.89 2.75 -8.35
CA ASP A 231 -17.10 2.24 -6.98
C ASP A 231 -18.59 1.97 -6.64
N VAL A 232 -19.18 1.02 -7.38
CA VAL A 232 -20.57 0.55 -7.21
C VAL A 232 -20.89 0.20 -5.77
N LYS A 233 -19.96 -0.48 -5.06
CA LYS A 233 -20.20 -0.94 -3.69
C LYS A 233 -20.47 0.23 -2.75
N THR A 234 -19.62 1.26 -2.80
CA THR A 234 -19.80 2.46 -1.96
C THR A 234 -21.10 3.20 -2.31
N LEU A 235 -21.43 3.30 -3.59
CA LEU A 235 -22.69 3.91 -4.02
C LEU A 235 -23.90 3.11 -3.51
N LEU A 236 -23.89 1.79 -3.60
CA LEU A 236 -24.95 0.91 -3.10
C LEU A 236 -25.11 1.01 -1.57
N SER A 237 -24.00 1.09 -0.83
CA SER A 237 -24.06 1.28 0.62
C SER A 237 -24.77 2.59 0.98
N ARG A 238 -24.48 3.68 0.22
CA ARG A 238 -25.16 4.97 0.44
C ARG A 238 -26.65 4.95 0.09
N LEU A 239 -26.99 4.25 -1.00
CA LEU A 239 -28.40 4.08 -1.40
C LEU A 239 -29.18 3.30 -0.31
N LEU A 240 -28.60 2.25 0.24
CA LEU A 240 -29.19 1.48 1.33
C LEU A 240 -29.40 2.32 2.60
N ASP A 241 -28.44 3.20 2.94
CA ASP A 241 -28.57 4.12 4.07
C ASP A 241 -29.79 5.07 3.93
N GLU A 242 -30.14 5.43 2.67
CA GLU A 242 -31.33 6.23 2.33
C GLU A 242 -32.59 5.37 2.08
N GLY A 243 -32.52 4.05 2.31
CA GLY A 243 -33.63 3.13 2.10
C GLY A 243 -33.97 2.91 0.62
N ILE A 244 -32.98 3.04 -0.27
CA ILE A 244 -33.12 2.83 -1.70
C ILE A 244 -32.41 1.50 -2.07
N GLU A 245 -33.18 0.55 -2.60
CA GLU A 245 -32.61 -0.66 -3.20
C GLU A 245 -32.07 -0.30 -4.58
N GLY A 246 -30.73 -0.20 -4.68
CA GLY A 246 -30.04 0.13 -5.94
C GLY A 246 -29.83 -1.11 -6.81
N GLY A 247 -29.93 -0.93 -8.14
CA GLY A 247 -29.66 -2.00 -9.10
C GLY A 247 -29.36 -1.50 -10.50
N GLY A 248 -29.20 -2.42 -11.46
CA GLY A 248 -28.94 -2.08 -12.85
C GLY A 248 -27.51 -1.63 -13.14
N PHE A 249 -26.55 -1.86 -12.25
CA PHE A 249 -25.15 -1.56 -12.49
C PHE A 249 -24.55 -2.62 -13.39
N VAL A 250 -24.04 -2.19 -14.55
CA VAL A 250 -23.50 -3.07 -15.59
C VAL A 250 -22.00 -2.89 -15.77
N PHE A 251 -21.43 -1.78 -15.29
CA PHE A 251 -19.99 -1.55 -15.30
C PHE A 251 -19.52 -0.69 -14.10
N ASP A 252 -18.39 -1.09 -13.53
CA ASP A 252 -17.66 -0.38 -12.47
C ASP A 252 -16.21 -0.19 -12.88
N THR A 253 -15.79 1.05 -13.04
CA THR A 253 -14.45 1.38 -13.52
C THR A 253 -13.36 1.10 -12.48
N ALA A 254 -13.67 1.16 -11.17
CA ALA A 254 -12.71 0.85 -10.12
C ALA A 254 -12.38 -0.65 -10.06
N ILE A 255 -13.40 -1.51 -10.16
CA ILE A 255 -13.22 -2.97 -10.23
C ILE A 255 -12.48 -3.37 -11.51
N ALA A 256 -12.87 -2.80 -12.67
CA ALA A 256 -12.20 -3.07 -13.92
C ALA A 256 -10.72 -2.70 -13.87
N ALA A 257 -10.39 -1.52 -13.34
CA ALA A 257 -9.01 -1.06 -13.16
C ALA A 257 -8.22 -1.97 -12.20
N TYR A 258 -8.84 -2.37 -11.09
CA TYR A 258 -8.23 -3.30 -10.15
C TYR A 258 -7.89 -4.64 -10.78
N LEU A 259 -8.80 -5.26 -11.52
CA LEU A 259 -8.54 -6.54 -12.19
C LEU A 259 -7.43 -6.43 -13.23
N LEU A 260 -7.38 -5.33 -13.98
CA LEU A 260 -6.36 -5.08 -14.99
C LEU A 260 -4.97 -4.78 -14.41
N ALA A 261 -4.90 -4.21 -13.20
CA ALA A 261 -3.64 -3.83 -12.55
C ALA A 261 -3.74 -3.91 -11.00
N PRO A 262 -3.83 -5.12 -10.39
CA PRO A 262 -4.15 -5.29 -8.98
C PRO A 262 -3.04 -4.85 -8.01
N THR A 263 -1.83 -4.60 -8.51
CA THR A 263 -0.69 -4.15 -7.72
C THR A 263 -0.46 -2.65 -7.73
N ASP A 264 -1.13 -1.92 -8.64
CA ASP A 264 -0.85 -0.51 -8.86
C ASP A 264 -1.45 0.37 -7.76
N GLY A 265 -2.64 0.02 -7.24
CA GLY A 265 -3.40 0.90 -6.34
C GLY A 265 -3.84 2.20 -7.04
N GLY A 266 -4.42 3.13 -6.28
CA GLY A 266 -4.80 4.44 -6.83
C GLY A 266 -5.79 4.32 -7.99
N TYR A 267 -7.00 3.84 -7.69
CA TYR A 267 -8.04 3.64 -8.71
C TYR A 267 -9.02 4.82 -8.76
N GLU A 268 -8.69 5.97 -8.18
CA GLU A 268 -9.46 7.20 -8.28
C GLU A 268 -9.58 7.64 -9.74
N LEU A 269 -10.71 8.25 -10.12
CA LEU A 269 -11.02 8.63 -11.50
C LEU A 269 -9.92 9.49 -12.13
N GLU A 270 -9.42 10.51 -11.42
CA GLU A 270 -8.32 11.36 -11.91
C GLU A 270 -7.02 10.58 -12.18
N THR A 271 -6.72 9.58 -11.35
CA THR A 271 -5.57 8.70 -11.55
C THR A 271 -5.77 7.80 -12.76
N LEU A 272 -6.97 7.25 -12.93
CA LEU A 272 -7.32 6.43 -14.09
C LEU A 272 -7.32 7.25 -15.38
N GLY A 273 -7.82 8.49 -15.35
CA GLY A 273 -7.78 9.40 -16.49
C GLY A 273 -6.35 9.65 -16.98
N MET A 274 -5.43 9.91 -16.05
CA MET A 274 -4.02 10.07 -16.37
C MET A 274 -3.41 8.77 -16.92
N ARG A 275 -3.70 7.64 -16.29
CA ARG A 275 -3.11 6.34 -16.65
C ARG A 275 -3.56 5.83 -18.02
N TRP A 276 -4.87 5.99 -18.35
CA TRP A 276 -5.47 5.45 -19.57
C TRP A 276 -5.42 6.43 -20.74
N PHE A 277 -5.54 7.72 -20.48
CA PHE A 277 -5.68 8.75 -21.53
C PHE A 277 -4.54 9.78 -21.53
N ASN A 278 -3.60 9.69 -20.59
CA ASN A 278 -2.54 10.68 -20.40
C ASN A 278 -3.09 12.12 -20.29
N HIS A 279 -4.26 12.25 -19.65
CA HIS A 279 -4.96 13.51 -19.47
C HIS A 279 -5.16 13.79 -17.98
N GLU A 280 -4.86 15.04 -17.57
CA GLU A 280 -4.99 15.47 -16.18
C GLU A 280 -6.45 15.89 -15.90
N TYR A 281 -7.07 15.24 -14.94
CA TYR A 281 -8.40 15.57 -14.45
C TYR A 281 -8.32 16.29 -13.11
N PRO A 282 -9.28 17.20 -12.79
CA PRO A 282 -9.35 17.82 -11.49
C PRO A 282 -9.48 16.78 -10.39
N LYS A 283 -8.72 16.92 -9.28
CA LYS A 283 -8.82 15.98 -8.17
C LYS A 283 -10.17 16.10 -7.48
N ALA A 284 -10.89 15.00 -7.34
CA ALA A 284 -12.21 14.95 -6.72
C ALA A 284 -12.22 15.54 -5.30
N LYS A 285 -11.20 15.22 -4.48
CA LYS A 285 -11.05 15.70 -3.10
C LYS A 285 -10.81 17.21 -2.98
N GLU A 286 -10.25 17.84 -4.03
CA GLU A 286 -9.95 19.28 -4.09
C GLU A 286 -11.07 20.06 -4.77
N THR A 287 -12.07 19.37 -5.35
CA THR A 287 -13.19 19.96 -6.08
C THR A 287 -14.54 19.54 -5.47
N TYR A 288 -15.28 18.67 -6.12
CA TYR A 288 -16.66 18.35 -5.73
C TYR A 288 -16.79 17.50 -4.44
N LEU A 289 -15.72 16.87 -3.96
CA LEU A 289 -15.68 16.19 -2.66
C LEU A 289 -15.07 17.08 -1.54
N ALA A 290 -14.71 18.33 -1.83
CA ALA A 290 -14.27 19.26 -0.81
C ALA A 290 -15.43 19.62 0.14
N PRO A 291 -15.20 19.84 1.43
CA PRO A 291 -16.27 20.09 2.40
C PRO A 291 -17.15 21.32 2.08
N ASP A 292 -16.60 22.26 1.33
CA ASP A 292 -17.25 23.52 0.94
C ASP A 292 -17.63 23.58 -0.56
N ALA A 293 -17.52 22.47 -1.27
CA ALA A 293 -17.70 22.39 -2.73
C ALA A 293 -19.02 23.00 -3.22
N PHE A 294 -20.13 22.71 -2.57
CA PHE A 294 -21.46 23.16 -2.98
C PHE A 294 -22.00 24.30 -2.09
N THR A 295 -21.11 25.13 -1.54
CA THR A 295 -21.51 26.32 -0.77
C THR A 295 -21.61 27.55 -1.67
N PRO A 296 -22.32 28.61 -1.26
CA PRO A 296 -22.39 29.87 -2.03
C PRO A 296 -21.04 30.58 -2.22
N LEU A 297 -19.99 30.19 -1.50
CA LEU A 297 -18.66 30.77 -1.56
C LEU A 297 -17.73 30.04 -2.55
N SER A 298 -18.11 28.86 -3.00
CA SER A 298 -17.31 28.09 -3.96
C SER A 298 -17.57 28.52 -5.41
N ASP A 299 -16.61 28.26 -6.27
CA ASP A 299 -16.79 28.36 -7.73
C ASP A 299 -17.62 27.20 -8.22
N GLN A 300 -18.96 27.38 -8.22
CA GLN A 300 -19.91 26.33 -8.63
C GLN A 300 -19.68 25.84 -10.04
N ALA A 301 -19.19 26.72 -10.95
CA ALA A 301 -18.93 26.31 -12.34
C ALA A 301 -17.72 25.37 -12.41
N ALA A 302 -16.65 25.67 -11.69
CA ALA A 302 -15.47 24.80 -11.60
C ALA A 302 -15.80 23.45 -10.93
N VAL A 303 -16.58 23.47 -9.83
CA VAL A 303 -17.01 22.25 -9.10
C VAL A 303 -17.86 21.35 -10.01
N LEU A 304 -18.88 21.91 -10.66
CA LEU A 304 -19.74 21.15 -11.57
C LEU A 304 -18.98 20.70 -12.82
N GLY A 305 -18.09 21.53 -13.36
CA GLY A 305 -17.22 21.14 -14.49
C GLY A 305 -16.34 19.95 -14.17
N ALA A 306 -15.74 19.92 -12.98
CA ALA A 306 -14.98 18.77 -12.50
C ALA A 306 -15.86 17.51 -12.35
N PHE A 307 -17.05 17.67 -11.80
CA PHE A 307 -17.99 16.57 -11.58
C PHE A 307 -18.50 15.98 -12.90
N LEU A 308 -18.85 16.83 -13.87
CA LEU A 308 -19.24 16.44 -15.24
C LEU A 308 -18.08 15.74 -15.96
N SER A 309 -16.86 16.28 -15.88
CA SER A 309 -15.69 15.66 -16.54
C SER A 309 -15.39 14.25 -16.01
N HIS A 310 -15.60 14.02 -14.71
CA HIS A 310 -15.45 12.70 -14.13
C HIS A 310 -16.59 11.74 -14.50
N CYS A 311 -17.81 12.24 -14.67
CA CYS A 311 -18.92 11.42 -15.18
C CYS A 311 -18.64 10.95 -16.60
N ALA A 312 -18.22 11.85 -17.49
CA ALA A 312 -17.81 11.54 -18.86
C ALA A 312 -16.63 10.54 -18.90
N LEU A 313 -15.69 10.67 -17.96
CA LEU A 313 -14.55 9.75 -17.86
C LEU A 313 -14.98 8.32 -17.56
N ILE A 314 -16.08 8.09 -16.83
CA ILE A 314 -16.61 6.74 -16.56
C ILE A 314 -16.94 6.02 -17.86
N GLY A 315 -17.65 6.68 -18.78
CA GLY A 315 -17.97 6.13 -20.10
C GLY A 315 -16.73 5.83 -20.92
N ALA A 316 -15.78 6.78 -20.99
CA ALA A 316 -14.53 6.60 -21.72
C ALA A 316 -13.70 5.42 -21.16
N LEU A 317 -13.61 5.30 -19.84
CA LEU A 317 -12.92 4.19 -19.18
C LEU A 317 -13.59 2.84 -19.47
N LYS A 318 -14.92 2.78 -19.46
CA LYS A 318 -15.64 1.56 -19.84
C LYS A 318 -15.28 1.11 -21.26
N GLU A 319 -15.31 2.03 -22.22
CA GLU A 319 -14.99 1.70 -23.62
C GLU A 319 -13.52 1.23 -23.78
N ALA A 320 -12.60 1.75 -22.97
CA ALA A 320 -11.20 1.35 -22.99
C ALA A 320 -10.93 0.04 -22.24
N MET A 321 -11.57 -0.16 -21.07
CA MET A 321 -11.28 -1.28 -20.16
C MET A 321 -12.03 -2.56 -20.53
N ALA A 322 -13.29 -2.49 -20.98
CA ALA A 322 -14.09 -3.68 -21.26
C ALA A 322 -13.46 -4.58 -22.34
N PRO A 323 -12.96 -4.07 -23.48
CA PRO A 323 -12.25 -4.89 -24.45
C PRO A 323 -10.98 -5.52 -23.84
N ARG A 324 -10.28 -4.79 -22.97
CA ARG A 324 -9.05 -5.28 -22.36
C ARG A 324 -9.29 -6.41 -21.36
N LEU A 325 -10.40 -6.35 -20.59
CA LEU A 325 -10.83 -7.46 -19.74
C LEU A 325 -11.12 -8.72 -20.58
N ALA A 326 -11.80 -8.58 -21.71
CA ALA A 326 -12.10 -9.68 -22.62
C ALA A 326 -10.83 -10.29 -23.24
N GLU A 327 -9.89 -9.46 -23.73
CA GLU A 327 -8.58 -9.91 -24.24
C GLU A 327 -7.80 -10.75 -23.23
N LEU A 328 -7.87 -10.40 -21.95
CA LEU A 328 -7.21 -11.12 -20.87
C LEU A 328 -8.03 -12.30 -20.34
N GLY A 329 -9.22 -12.55 -20.87
CA GLY A 329 -10.14 -13.61 -20.41
C GLY A 329 -10.69 -13.37 -19.01
N MET A 330 -10.78 -12.11 -18.58
CA MET A 330 -11.24 -11.71 -17.24
C MET A 330 -12.73 -11.30 -17.21
N ASP A 331 -13.41 -11.28 -18.35
CA ASP A 331 -14.81 -10.92 -18.46
C ASP A 331 -15.72 -11.79 -17.56
N LYS A 332 -15.50 -13.09 -17.51
CA LYS A 332 -16.24 -13.96 -16.59
C LYS A 332 -16.00 -13.60 -15.13
N LEU A 333 -14.76 -13.38 -14.73
CA LEU A 333 -14.42 -12.97 -13.35
C LEU A 333 -15.09 -11.63 -13.02
N TYR A 334 -15.05 -10.68 -13.95
CA TYR A 334 -15.62 -9.36 -13.78
C TYR A 334 -17.15 -9.40 -13.67
N TYR A 335 -17.84 -9.95 -14.68
CA TYR A 335 -19.31 -9.89 -14.77
C TYR A 335 -20.05 -10.92 -13.94
N GLU A 336 -19.45 -12.09 -13.66
CA GLU A 336 -20.11 -13.17 -12.91
C GLU A 336 -19.70 -13.24 -11.43
N VAL A 337 -18.59 -12.59 -11.06
CA VAL A 337 -18.06 -12.67 -9.67
C VAL A 337 -17.93 -11.28 -9.05
N GLU A 338 -17.03 -10.44 -9.53
CA GLU A 338 -16.65 -9.22 -8.84
C GLU A 338 -17.76 -8.15 -8.83
N LEU A 339 -18.37 -7.89 -9.98
CA LEU A 339 -19.47 -6.92 -10.05
C LEU A 339 -20.71 -7.38 -9.27
N PRO A 340 -21.19 -8.65 -9.37
CA PRO A 340 -22.29 -9.15 -8.55
C PRO A 340 -21.98 -9.27 -7.06
N LEU A 341 -20.72 -9.32 -6.67
CA LEU A 341 -20.32 -9.32 -5.26
C LEU A 341 -20.58 -7.97 -4.57
N CYS A 342 -20.54 -6.86 -5.30
CA CYS A 342 -20.71 -5.52 -4.74
C CYS A 342 -22.03 -5.34 -3.96
N PRO A 343 -23.21 -5.66 -4.51
CA PRO A 343 -24.44 -5.54 -3.75
C PRO A 343 -24.48 -6.43 -2.50
N VAL A 344 -23.89 -7.64 -2.58
CA VAL A 344 -23.79 -8.53 -1.42
C VAL A 344 -22.95 -7.89 -0.31
N LEU A 345 -21.80 -7.34 -0.67
CA LEU A 345 -20.92 -6.67 0.31
C LEU A 345 -21.58 -5.41 0.88
N ALA A 346 -22.25 -4.60 0.05
CA ALA A 346 -22.98 -3.42 0.50
C ALA A 346 -24.09 -3.79 1.49
N GLU A 347 -24.88 -4.83 1.21
CA GLU A 347 -25.90 -5.33 2.14
C GLU A 347 -25.30 -5.86 3.45
N MET A 348 -24.17 -6.58 3.38
CA MET A 348 -23.46 -7.06 4.58
C MET A 348 -22.95 -5.90 5.44
N GLU A 349 -22.40 -4.86 4.81
CA GLU A 349 -21.96 -3.64 5.50
C GLU A 349 -23.15 -2.91 6.15
N HIS A 350 -24.23 -2.73 5.40
CA HIS A 350 -25.46 -2.07 5.88
C HIS A 350 -26.13 -2.86 7.01
N LEU A 351 -26.23 -4.20 6.87
CA LEU A 351 -26.80 -5.06 7.91
C LEU A 351 -25.94 -5.07 9.18
N GLY A 352 -24.62 -5.08 9.03
CA GLY A 352 -23.68 -5.19 10.14
C GLY A 352 -23.82 -6.48 10.97
N MET A 353 -22.94 -6.64 11.95
CA MET A 353 -22.88 -7.81 12.83
C MET A 353 -23.34 -7.46 14.24
N LEU A 354 -24.37 -8.15 14.74
CA LEU A 354 -24.90 -7.91 16.10
C LEU A 354 -23.90 -8.35 17.17
N VAL A 355 -23.74 -7.50 18.20
CA VAL A 355 -22.80 -7.74 19.30
C VAL A 355 -23.54 -7.72 20.64
N ASP A 356 -23.31 -8.72 21.47
CA ASP A 356 -23.74 -8.71 22.87
C ASP A 356 -22.83 -7.77 23.68
N ARG A 357 -23.33 -6.54 23.89
CA ARG A 357 -22.63 -5.51 24.68
C ARG A 357 -22.38 -5.93 26.11
N GLY A 358 -23.32 -6.70 26.71
CA GLY A 358 -23.18 -7.16 28.08
C GLY A 358 -22.04 -8.15 28.23
N ALA A 359 -21.99 -9.14 27.32
CA ALA A 359 -20.90 -10.13 27.26
C ALA A 359 -19.55 -9.45 26.99
N LEU A 360 -19.49 -8.47 26.06
CA LEU A 360 -18.28 -7.72 25.73
C LEU A 360 -17.77 -6.93 26.95
N THR A 361 -18.65 -6.27 27.71
CA THR A 361 -18.30 -5.53 28.92
C THR A 361 -17.78 -6.46 30.03
N ALA A 362 -18.47 -7.59 30.26
CA ALA A 362 -18.04 -8.58 31.24
C ALA A 362 -16.67 -9.16 30.92
N PHE A 363 -16.41 -9.44 29.64
CA PHE A 363 -15.10 -9.89 29.19
C PHE A 363 -14.03 -8.82 29.38
N GLY A 364 -14.33 -7.57 29.11
CA GLY A 364 -13.43 -6.44 29.37
C GLY A 364 -13.06 -6.33 30.84
N THR A 365 -14.01 -6.49 31.74
CA THR A 365 -13.77 -6.49 33.20
C THR A 365 -12.86 -7.64 33.62
N MET A 366 -13.11 -8.84 33.10
CA MET A 366 -12.26 -10.02 33.38
C MET A 366 -10.82 -9.81 32.86
N LEU A 367 -10.66 -9.22 31.69
CA LEU A 367 -9.33 -8.88 31.16
C LEU A 367 -8.63 -7.85 32.04
N ASP A 368 -9.32 -6.80 32.52
CA ASP A 368 -8.76 -5.79 33.41
C ASP A 368 -8.25 -6.37 34.72
N GLU A 369 -8.99 -7.31 35.31
CA GLU A 369 -8.57 -8.00 36.54
C GLU A 369 -7.29 -8.81 36.30
N ARG A 370 -7.22 -9.54 35.20
CA ARG A 370 -6.02 -10.32 34.85
C ARG A 370 -4.83 -9.44 34.50
N ILE A 371 -5.03 -8.38 33.73
CA ILE A 371 -3.97 -7.41 33.39
C ILE A 371 -3.37 -6.79 34.65
N LYS A 372 -4.21 -6.40 35.63
CA LYS A 372 -3.75 -5.87 36.91
C LYS A 372 -2.94 -6.91 37.73
N ALA A 373 -3.38 -8.16 37.69
CA ALA A 373 -2.66 -9.25 38.37
C ALA A 373 -1.27 -9.48 37.73
N ASP A 374 -1.20 -9.54 36.41
CA ASP A 374 0.06 -9.69 35.67
C ASP A 374 0.96 -8.47 35.87
N GLU A 375 0.44 -7.27 35.92
CA GLU A 375 1.19 -6.03 36.20
C GLU A 375 1.83 -6.07 37.57
N ALA A 376 1.07 -6.46 38.61
CA ALA A 376 1.58 -6.62 39.99
C ALA A 376 2.69 -7.68 40.04
N LEU A 377 2.50 -8.82 39.36
CA LEU A 377 3.52 -9.89 39.31
C LEU A 377 4.78 -9.42 38.56
N ILE A 378 4.63 -8.69 37.46
CA ILE A 378 5.78 -8.16 36.72
C ILE A 378 6.60 -7.19 37.59
N TYR A 379 5.95 -6.29 38.35
CA TYR A 379 6.65 -5.36 39.23
C TYR A 379 7.32 -6.08 40.40
N GLU A 380 6.69 -7.10 40.97
CA GLU A 380 7.29 -7.94 41.97
C GLU A 380 8.56 -8.63 41.44
N LEU A 381 8.48 -9.27 40.27
CA LEU A 381 9.60 -9.96 39.65
C LEU A 381 10.73 -9.01 39.19
N ALA A 382 10.38 -7.79 38.81
CA ALA A 382 11.33 -6.74 38.43
C ALA A 382 11.97 -6.07 39.68
N GLY A 383 11.31 -6.12 40.84
CA GLY A 383 11.71 -5.42 42.08
C GLY A 383 11.51 -3.90 42.02
N GLU A 384 10.78 -3.38 41.03
CA GLU A 384 10.42 -1.97 40.86
C GLU A 384 9.26 -1.80 39.87
N SER A 385 8.56 -0.66 39.96
CA SER A 385 7.56 -0.26 38.96
C SER A 385 8.22 0.46 37.79
N PHE A 386 7.75 0.16 36.59
CA PHE A 386 8.23 0.76 35.34
C PHE A 386 7.11 0.71 34.29
N ASN A 387 7.27 1.40 33.14
CA ASN A 387 6.33 1.29 32.05
C ASN A 387 6.58 0.00 31.25
N ILE A 388 5.74 -1.04 31.46
CA ILE A 388 5.83 -2.35 30.82
C ILE A 388 5.73 -2.25 29.29
N ASN A 389 5.01 -1.24 28.78
CA ASN A 389 4.86 -0.99 27.34
C ASN A 389 6.06 -0.24 26.73
N SER A 390 6.95 0.32 27.56
CA SER A 390 8.20 0.92 27.08
C SER A 390 9.23 -0.16 26.78
N THR A 391 9.51 -0.38 25.50
CA THR A 391 10.52 -1.36 25.06
C THR A 391 11.91 -1.06 25.64
N GLN A 392 12.23 0.23 25.89
CA GLN A 392 13.49 0.66 26.45
C GLN A 392 13.58 0.32 27.94
N GLN A 393 12.57 0.70 28.75
CA GLN A 393 12.55 0.41 30.18
C GLN A 393 12.52 -1.10 30.45
N PHE A 394 11.65 -1.81 29.73
CA PHE A 394 11.58 -3.26 29.86
C PHE A 394 12.87 -3.95 29.39
N GLY A 395 13.52 -3.46 28.33
CA GLY A 395 14.83 -3.96 27.91
C GLY A 395 15.91 -3.78 29.00
N HIS A 396 15.91 -2.63 29.66
CA HIS A 396 16.81 -2.39 30.82
C HIS A 396 16.55 -3.40 31.96
N ILE A 397 15.28 -3.62 32.32
CA ILE A 397 14.94 -4.62 33.36
C ILE A 397 15.43 -6.01 32.95
N LEU A 398 15.14 -6.48 31.74
CA LEU A 398 15.50 -7.84 31.32
C LEU A 398 17.02 -8.07 31.24
N PHE A 399 17.71 -7.15 30.54
CA PHE A 399 19.10 -7.41 30.13
C PHE A 399 20.14 -6.80 31.04
N ASP A 400 19.87 -5.63 31.63
CA ASP A 400 20.84 -4.96 32.51
C ASP A 400 20.61 -5.31 34.01
N LYS A 401 19.34 -5.37 34.47
CA LYS A 401 19.04 -5.64 35.87
C LYS A 401 18.95 -7.14 36.18
N LEU A 402 18.18 -7.90 35.39
CA LEU A 402 17.99 -9.34 35.60
C LEU A 402 19.06 -10.19 34.90
N GLY A 403 19.96 -9.60 34.11
CA GLY A 403 21.11 -10.25 33.51
C GLY A 403 20.77 -11.32 32.45
N LEU A 404 19.59 -11.27 31.84
CA LEU A 404 19.22 -12.21 30.79
C LEU A 404 20.09 -11.99 29.53
N PRO A 405 20.42 -13.05 28.77
CA PRO A 405 21.25 -12.90 27.58
C PRO A 405 20.50 -12.15 26.49
N PRO A 406 21.05 -11.05 25.92
CA PRO A 406 20.42 -10.31 24.85
C PRO A 406 20.42 -11.11 23.55
N VAL A 407 19.25 -11.31 22.96
CA VAL A 407 19.07 -12.05 21.69
C VAL A 407 19.29 -11.17 20.47
N LYS A 408 18.83 -9.91 20.51
CA LYS A 408 18.91 -8.98 19.39
C LYS A 408 19.01 -7.54 19.88
N LYS A 409 19.96 -6.78 19.31
CA LYS A 409 20.07 -5.32 19.52
C LYS A 409 19.43 -4.56 18.36
N THR A 410 18.86 -3.40 18.67
CA THR A 410 18.34 -2.42 17.71
C THR A 410 19.18 -1.14 17.76
N LYS A 411 18.94 -0.19 16.87
CA LYS A 411 19.63 1.12 16.89
C LYS A 411 19.41 1.92 18.19
N THR A 412 18.32 1.63 18.91
CA THR A 412 17.88 2.37 20.11
C THR A 412 17.99 1.54 21.41
N GLY A 413 18.59 0.34 21.38
CA GLY A 413 18.75 -0.52 22.55
C GLY A 413 18.44 -1.99 22.28
N TYR A 414 17.94 -2.70 23.30
CA TYR A 414 17.58 -4.11 23.19
C TYR A 414 16.21 -4.32 22.56
N SER A 415 16.08 -5.33 21.70
CA SER A 415 14.76 -5.75 21.21
C SER A 415 14.02 -6.57 22.26
N THR A 416 12.76 -6.22 22.50
CA THR A 416 11.84 -6.96 23.40
C THR A 416 10.58 -7.42 22.65
N ASN A 417 10.70 -7.67 21.33
CA ASN A 417 9.58 -8.17 20.53
C ASN A 417 9.22 -9.61 20.91
N ALA A 418 8.06 -10.08 20.45
CA ALA A 418 7.54 -11.41 20.78
C ALA A 418 8.54 -12.53 20.46
N GLU A 419 9.23 -12.46 19.31
CA GLU A 419 10.23 -13.46 18.89
C GLU A 419 11.41 -13.55 19.89
N VAL A 420 11.86 -12.41 20.40
CA VAL A 420 12.94 -12.35 21.40
C VAL A 420 12.46 -12.92 22.72
N LEU A 421 11.26 -12.57 23.17
CA LEU A 421 10.69 -13.07 24.42
C LEU A 421 10.40 -14.57 24.35
N GLU A 422 9.90 -15.08 23.23
CA GLU A 422 9.73 -16.53 23.03
C GLU A 422 11.06 -17.32 23.20
N LYS A 423 12.18 -16.79 22.69
CA LYS A 423 13.52 -17.38 22.89
C LYS A 423 14.03 -17.30 24.35
N LEU A 424 13.45 -16.43 25.15
CA LEU A 424 13.79 -16.25 26.55
C LEU A 424 12.87 -17.00 27.53
N LYS A 425 11.80 -17.64 27.01
CA LYS A 425 10.91 -18.47 27.83
C LYS A 425 11.68 -19.50 28.67
N GLY A 426 11.24 -19.70 29.91
CA GLY A 426 11.87 -20.62 30.85
C GLY A 426 13.18 -20.10 31.47
N LYS A 427 13.68 -18.90 31.09
CA LYS A 427 14.90 -18.31 31.69
C LYS A 427 14.60 -17.45 32.91
N HIS A 428 13.46 -16.81 32.95
CA HIS A 428 12.99 -16.02 34.09
C HIS A 428 11.45 -15.87 34.01
N PRO A 429 10.72 -16.00 35.15
CA PRO A 429 9.25 -15.92 35.15
C PRO A 429 8.65 -14.63 34.62
N ILE A 430 9.40 -13.51 34.67
CA ILE A 430 8.96 -12.21 34.13
C ILE A 430 8.67 -12.27 32.60
N VAL A 431 9.34 -13.19 31.91
CA VAL A 431 9.19 -13.30 30.44
C VAL A 431 7.78 -13.80 30.09
N GLU A 432 7.34 -14.86 30.78
CA GLU A 432 5.99 -15.41 30.60
C GLU A 432 4.94 -14.37 31.05
N ALA A 433 5.12 -13.76 32.23
CA ALA A 433 4.20 -12.75 32.76
C ALA A 433 4.04 -11.55 31.78
N VAL A 434 5.13 -11.08 31.15
CA VAL A 434 5.03 -9.98 30.17
C VAL A 434 4.41 -10.43 28.84
N LEU A 435 4.64 -11.67 28.40
CA LEU A 435 3.97 -12.20 27.23
C LEU A 435 2.45 -12.27 27.44
N ASP A 436 2.00 -12.77 28.59
CA ASP A 436 0.60 -12.84 28.97
C ASP A 436 -0.01 -11.44 29.11
N TYR A 437 0.64 -10.54 29.83
CA TYR A 437 0.23 -9.13 29.95
C TYR A 437 0.03 -8.47 28.58
N ARG A 438 1.00 -8.59 27.69
CA ARG A 438 0.92 -7.98 26.34
C ARG A 438 -0.19 -8.58 25.51
N GLN A 439 -0.42 -9.88 25.61
CA GLN A 439 -1.54 -10.55 24.92
C GLN A 439 -2.88 -10.04 25.43
N LEU A 440 -3.07 -9.98 26.76
CA LEU A 440 -4.30 -9.50 27.37
C LEU A 440 -4.55 -8.01 27.09
N ALA A 441 -3.51 -7.18 27.23
CA ALA A 441 -3.59 -5.74 26.94
C ALA A 441 -3.95 -5.46 25.48
N LYS A 442 -3.38 -6.24 24.54
CA LYS A 442 -3.74 -6.15 23.12
C LYS A 442 -5.19 -6.57 22.87
N LEU A 443 -5.63 -7.68 23.47
CA LEU A 443 -7.03 -8.13 23.36
C LEU A 443 -7.98 -7.07 23.88
N LYS A 444 -7.70 -6.51 25.04
CA LYS A 444 -8.54 -5.46 25.62
C LYS A 444 -8.56 -4.21 24.74
N SER A 445 -7.41 -3.61 24.45
CA SER A 445 -7.34 -2.34 23.73
C SER A 445 -7.88 -2.41 22.30
N THR A 446 -7.52 -3.48 21.58
CA THR A 446 -7.88 -3.61 20.16
C THR A 446 -9.30 -4.10 19.96
N TYR A 447 -9.72 -5.13 20.73
CA TYR A 447 -11.00 -5.77 20.47
C TYR A 447 -12.09 -5.31 21.45
N VAL A 448 -11.85 -5.26 22.77
CA VAL A 448 -12.90 -4.82 23.68
C VAL A 448 -13.14 -3.32 23.56
N ASP A 449 -12.11 -2.51 23.82
CA ASP A 449 -12.23 -1.05 23.82
C ASP A 449 -12.43 -0.51 22.39
N GLY A 450 -11.76 -1.13 21.40
CA GLY A 450 -11.89 -0.79 19.98
C GLY A 450 -13.28 -1.07 19.46
N LEU A 451 -13.82 -2.28 19.66
CA LEU A 451 -15.15 -2.65 19.17
C LEU A 451 -16.27 -1.89 19.92
N THR A 452 -16.12 -1.70 21.24
CA THR A 452 -17.11 -0.95 22.03
C THR A 452 -17.38 0.46 21.48
N LYS A 453 -16.34 1.12 20.93
CA LYS A 453 -16.43 2.47 20.35
C LYS A 453 -17.19 2.53 19.03
N VAL A 454 -17.19 1.43 18.29
CA VAL A 454 -17.76 1.35 16.93
C VAL A 454 -19.09 0.58 16.87
N ILE A 455 -19.61 0.11 18.03
CA ILE A 455 -20.95 -0.45 18.07
C ILE A 455 -21.96 0.68 17.85
N ALA A 456 -22.71 0.61 16.76
CA ALA A 456 -23.73 1.57 16.40
C ALA A 456 -24.96 1.55 17.36
N PRO A 457 -25.86 2.52 17.28
CA PRO A 457 -27.07 2.57 18.13
C PRO A 457 -27.99 1.35 18.00
N ASP A 458 -27.97 0.66 16.86
CA ASP A 458 -28.71 -0.58 16.62
C ASP A 458 -28.10 -1.82 17.29
N GLY A 459 -26.92 -1.66 17.95
CA GLY A 459 -26.19 -2.73 18.62
C GLY A 459 -25.28 -3.54 17.70
N ARG A 460 -25.05 -3.06 16.48
CA ARG A 460 -24.24 -3.76 15.47
C ARG A 460 -22.91 -3.05 15.19
N ILE A 461 -21.99 -3.79 14.61
CA ILE A 461 -20.75 -3.27 14.06
C ILE A 461 -20.85 -3.36 12.54
N HIS A 462 -20.65 -2.23 11.88
CA HIS A 462 -20.63 -2.10 10.44
C HIS A 462 -19.18 -1.92 10.01
N THR A 463 -18.58 -2.98 9.47
CA THR A 463 -17.23 -2.93 8.87
C THR A 463 -17.34 -2.53 7.42
N SER A 464 -16.27 -2.01 6.83
CA SER A 464 -16.17 -1.84 5.38
C SER A 464 -15.33 -2.95 4.76
N PHE A 465 -15.87 -3.63 3.76
CA PHE A 465 -15.16 -4.65 2.99
C PHE A 465 -14.49 -4.04 1.76
N GLN A 466 -13.18 -4.12 1.71
CA GLN A 466 -12.39 -3.60 0.59
C GLN A 466 -12.13 -4.73 -0.40
N ASN A 467 -12.69 -4.61 -1.61
CA ASN A 467 -12.56 -5.61 -2.67
C ASN A 467 -11.50 -5.26 -3.73
N THR A 468 -10.90 -4.07 -3.67
CA THR A 468 -9.91 -3.57 -4.65
C THR A 468 -8.52 -3.31 -4.05
N VAL A 469 -8.22 -3.80 -2.83
CA VAL A 469 -6.98 -3.46 -2.10
C VAL A 469 -5.91 -4.54 -2.20
N THR A 470 -6.28 -5.83 -2.17
CA THR A 470 -5.29 -6.91 -2.11
C THR A 470 -4.95 -7.41 -3.51
N ALA A 471 -3.67 -7.56 -3.82
CA ALA A 471 -3.22 -8.12 -5.10
C ALA A 471 -3.62 -9.60 -5.34
N THR A 472 -4.15 -10.26 -4.32
CA THR A 472 -4.50 -11.70 -4.35
C THR A 472 -5.99 -11.98 -4.54
N GLY A 473 -6.84 -10.97 -4.73
CA GLY A 473 -8.30 -11.14 -4.82
C GLY A 473 -8.99 -11.40 -3.48
N ARG A 474 -8.27 -11.33 -2.34
CA ARG A 474 -8.90 -11.47 -1.02
C ARG A 474 -9.56 -10.16 -0.61
N LEU A 475 -10.70 -10.26 0.04
CA LEU A 475 -11.32 -9.11 0.70
C LEU A 475 -10.45 -8.66 1.89
N SER A 476 -10.42 -7.35 2.14
CA SER A 476 -9.89 -6.77 3.36
C SER A 476 -11.04 -6.11 4.12
N SER A 477 -10.97 -6.13 5.45
CA SER A 477 -11.99 -5.52 6.33
C SER A 477 -11.33 -4.36 7.08
N THR A 478 -12.00 -3.20 7.08
CA THR A 478 -11.52 -1.97 7.74
C THR A 478 -12.66 -1.31 8.51
N GLU A 479 -12.34 -0.52 9.50
CA GLU A 479 -13.22 0.36 10.27
C GLU A 479 -14.47 -0.30 10.87
N PRO A 480 -14.31 -1.37 11.71
CA PRO A 480 -13.07 -1.98 12.21
C PRO A 480 -12.62 -3.19 11.39
N ASN A 481 -11.34 -3.57 11.51
CA ASN A 481 -10.87 -4.81 10.91
C ASN A 481 -11.36 -6.04 11.72
N LEU A 482 -12.36 -6.74 11.21
CA LEU A 482 -12.94 -7.94 11.83
C LEU A 482 -12.19 -9.24 11.44
N GLN A 483 -11.32 -9.20 10.44
CA GLN A 483 -10.56 -10.39 9.99
C GLN A 483 -9.43 -10.78 10.95
N ASN A 484 -8.98 -9.85 11.79
CA ASN A 484 -7.86 -10.07 12.72
C ASN A 484 -8.30 -10.60 14.09
N ILE A 485 -9.57 -10.93 14.30
CA ILE A 485 -10.06 -11.51 15.55
C ILE A 485 -9.38 -12.87 15.78
N PRO A 486 -8.69 -13.08 16.91
CA PRO A 486 -7.98 -14.33 17.17
C PRO A 486 -8.89 -15.55 17.13
N VAL A 487 -8.44 -16.63 16.47
CA VAL A 487 -9.22 -17.87 16.31
C VAL A 487 -8.68 -19.00 17.17
N ARG A 488 -7.35 -19.03 17.37
CA ARG A 488 -6.64 -20.20 17.92
C ARG A 488 -6.47 -20.18 19.44
N THR A 489 -6.73 -19.05 20.09
CA THR A 489 -6.58 -18.92 21.54
C THR A 489 -7.94 -19.04 22.23
N GLU A 490 -7.97 -19.57 23.47
CA GLU A 490 -9.21 -19.65 24.27
C GLU A 490 -9.86 -18.28 24.44
N LEU A 491 -9.09 -17.25 24.74
CA LEU A 491 -9.59 -15.88 24.85
C LEU A 491 -10.13 -15.32 23.54
N GLY A 492 -9.55 -15.71 22.40
CA GLY A 492 -10.08 -15.36 21.09
C GLY A 492 -11.41 -16.05 20.79
N ALA A 493 -11.58 -17.31 21.22
CA ALA A 493 -12.84 -18.03 21.13
C ALA A 493 -13.94 -17.37 21.99
N GLU A 494 -13.61 -16.92 23.22
CA GLU A 494 -14.54 -16.16 24.05
C GLU A 494 -14.97 -14.84 23.41
N LEU A 495 -14.03 -14.09 22.83
CA LEU A 495 -14.35 -12.86 22.10
C LEU A 495 -15.32 -13.12 20.94
N ARG A 496 -15.18 -14.22 20.21
CA ARG A 496 -16.08 -14.55 19.10
C ARG A 496 -17.52 -14.84 19.53
N LYS A 497 -17.72 -15.37 20.73
CA LYS A 497 -19.07 -15.63 21.28
C LYS A 497 -19.89 -14.37 21.49
N MET A 498 -19.26 -13.20 21.47
CA MET A 498 -19.93 -11.89 21.60
C MET A 498 -20.63 -11.46 20.33
N PHE A 499 -20.25 -12.03 19.18
CA PHE A 499 -20.99 -11.88 17.93
C PHE A 499 -22.14 -12.86 17.95
N VAL A 500 -23.35 -12.35 17.87
CA VAL A 500 -24.57 -13.16 18.06
C VAL A 500 -25.52 -13.01 16.87
N ALA A 501 -26.31 -14.03 16.63
CA ALA A 501 -27.40 -13.96 15.66
C ALA A 501 -28.64 -13.30 16.27
N PRO A 502 -29.44 -12.55 15.51
CA PRO A 502 -30.77 -12.12 15.93
C PRO A 502 -31.68 -13.32 16.25
N ALA A 503 -32.75 -13.10 17.01
CA ALA A 503 -33.73 -14.15 17.33
C ALA A 503 -34.25 -14.83 16.05
N GLY A 504 -34.26 -16.16 16.04
CA GLY A 504 -34.69 -16.98 14.91
C GLY A 504 -33.68 -17.13 13.77
N LYS A 505 -32.45 -16.60 13.92
CA LYS A 505 -31.34 -16.77 12.97
C LYS A 505 -30.17 -17.46 13.64
N MET A 506 -29.24 -17.94 12.83
CA MET A 506 -28.01 -18.62 13.27
C MET A 506 -26.81 -18.03 12.55
N LEU A 507 -25.69 -17.89 13.26
CA LEU A 507 -24.39 -17.62 12.64
C LEU A 507 -23.85 -18.94 12.08
N VAL A 508 -23.36 -18.89 10.85
CA VAL A 508 -22.77 -20.04 10.16
C VAL A 508 -21.26 -19.86 10.03
#